data_9e6783e859296526cd68c850e218e72f
#
_entry.id   9e6783e859296526cd68c850e218e72f
#
_cell.length_a   1.000
_cell.length_b   1.000
_cell.length_c   1.000
_cell.angle_alpha   90.00
_cell.angle_beta   90.00
_cell.angle_gamma   90.00
#
_symmetry.space_group_name_H-M   'P 1'
#
loop_
_entity.id
_entity.type
_entity.pdbx_description
1 polymer ?
#
loop_
_entity_poly.entity_id
_entity_poly.type
_entity_poly.pdbx_seq_one_letter_code
_entity_poly.pdbx_strand_id
1 'polypeptide(L)'
;MTSPQQQPIATSFVVTLAFIGPLALLYGVSQFLRNALGVIGPDIAQELSLSATALGLLSSLFFLAFVVTQIPLGIAIDRFGPKKVMLGGVTLAAAGIFVFALAPGREVLIAGRIMTGLGCSSFFMGALAIVARERPPHRFAHYAGLLLGFGSIGTLVATAPLAEVTAWIGWRGAFLIVAAITVLIGLLVAWGVPADRPSAGHGESWAQAIAGVREALRQPGFWPLFLMHAAGYSAFATVVGLWAGPWLRDLYGHDLQARGWILLAASLAQVVALMAWGRLQVALGGYVRSIRIGAAMTIASLLVAAFVPLGPVAAIGLLIVFSVSVAYTPITTAHGRALFPDRLTGRGITLMNLGTMGGVFVSQSITGALMDWIGRLPGGAYPPAAYQAVFLYLAAFLGLCLAIYAGVREPKGPHAR
;
A
#
# COMPACT_ATOMS: atom_id res chain seq x y z
N MET A 1 11.09 -54.61 4.75
CA MET A 1 11.14 -53.61 3.66
C MET A 1 10.93 -52.26 4.29
N THR A 2 12.04 -51.59 4.61
CA THR A 2 12.04 -50.24 5.21
C THR A 2 11.88 -49.22 4.08
N SER A 3 10.80 -48.43 4.14
CA SER A 3 10.58 -47.31 3.22
C SER A 3 11.74 -46.30 3.34
N PRO A 4 12.27 -45.76 2.22
CA PRO A 4 13.29 -44.75 2.28
C PRO A 4 12.68 -43.46 2.88
N GLN A 5 13.19 -43.07 4.04
CA GLN A 5 12.95 -41.77 4.62
C GLN A 5 13.46 -40.73 3.61
N GLN A 6 12.54 -40.01 2.97
CA GLN A 6 12.87 -38.81 2.22
C GLN A 6 13.46 -37.78 3.21
N GLN A 7 14.76 -37.66 3.19
CA GLN A 7 15.47 -36.56 3.87
C GLN A 7 14.87 -35.23 3.38
N PRO A 8 14.49 -34.29 4.27
CA PRO A 8 14.08 -32.99 3.87
C PRO A 8 15.29 -32.31 3.21
N ILE A 9 15.21 -32.08 1.91
CA ILE A 9 16.19 -31.25 1.20
C ILE A 9 16.14 -29.89 1.90
N ALA A 10 17.16 -29.61 2.71
CA ALA A 10 17.38 -28.27 3.25
C ALA A 10 17.58 -27.35 2.02
N THR A 11 16.50 -26.70 1.59
CA THR A 11 16.55 -25.75 0.51
C THR A 11 17.52 -24.66 0.96
N SER A 12 18.69 -24.60 0.33
CA SER A 12 19.74 -23.62 0.63
C SER A 12 19.10 -22.23 0.66
N PHE A 13 19.49 -21.38 1.60
CA PHE A 13 19.07 -19.99 1.70
C PHE A 13 19.19 -19.27 0.34
N VAL A 14 20.25 -19.57 -0.42
CA VAL A 14 20.49 -19.04 -1.76
C VAL A 14 19.40 -19.44 -2.75
N VAL A 15 18.96 -20.72 -2.75
CA VAL A 15 17.88 -21.19 -3.64
C VAL A 15 16.54 -20.55 -3.25
N THR A 16 16.30 -20.35 -1.97
CA THR A 16 15.11 -19.64 -1.50
C THR A 16 15.13 -18.17 -1.95
N LEU A 17 16.26 -17.49 -1.81
CA LEU A 17 16.41 -16.09 -2.18
C LEU A 17 16.33 -15.89 -3.71
N ALA A 18 16.93 -16.80 -4.50
CA ALA A 18 16.85 -16.76 -5.96
C ALA A 18 15.41 -16.90 -6.48
N PHE A 19 14.56 -17.65 -5.78
CA PHE A 19 13.15 -17.78 -6.14
C PHE A 19 12.30 -16.61 -5.65
N ILE A 20 12.44 -16.22 -4.37
CA ILE A 20 11.61 -15.20 -3.73
C ILE A 20 12.08 -13.78 -4.07
N GLY A 21 13.39 -13.57 -4.26
CA GLY A 21 13.99 -12.27 -4.45
C GLY A 21 13.35 -11.46 -5.58
N PRO A 22 13.31 -11.98 -6.82
CA PRO A 22 12.69 -11.26 -7.93
C PRO A 22 11.21 -10.94 -7.71
N LEU A 23 10.44 -11.84 -7.08
CA LEU A 23 9.03 -11.64 -6.76
C LEU A 23 8.86 -10.53 -5.71
N ALA A 24 9.68 -10.54 -4.67
CA ALA A 24 9.67 -9.54 -3.62
C ALA A 24 10.13 -8.16 -4.13
N LEU A 25 11.11 -8.12 -5.04
CA LEU A 25 11.58 -6.90 -5.68
C LEU A 25 10.48 -6.25 -6.54
N LEU A 26 9.70 -7.04 -7.32
CA LEU A 26 8.53 -6.48 -8.04
C LEU A 26 7.49 -5.90 -7.09
N TYR A 27 7.21 -6.60 -5.98
CA TYR A 27 6.34 -6.02 -4.97
C TYR A 27 6.94 -4.75 -4.35
N GLY A 28 8.27 -4.71 -4.15
CA GLY A 28 9.00 -3.52 -3.72
C GLY A 28 8.85 -2.34 -4.70
N VAL A 29 8.91 -2.59 -6.01
CA VAL A 29 8.63 -1.56 -7.04
C VAL A 29 7.20 -1.01 -6.86
N SER A 30 6.21 -1.86 -6.63
CA SER A 30 4.83 -1.40 -6.37
C SER A 30 4.74 -0.53 -5.11
N GLN A 31 5.42 -0.92 -4.03
CA GLN A 31 5.46 -0.15 -2.79
C GLN A 31 6.19 1.19 -2.94
N PHE A 32 7.30 1.21 -3.69
CA PHE A 32 8.00 2.43 -4.08
C PHE A 32 7.08 3.41 -4.80
N LEU A 33 6.41 2.96 -5.86
CA LEU A 33 5.56 3.80 -6.70
C LEU A 33 4.33 4.36 -5.97
N ARG A 34 3.84 3.67 -4.93
CA ARG A 34 2.75 4.15 -4.07
C ARG A 34 3.17 5.34 -3.20
N ASN A 35 4.43 5.39 -2.78
CA ASN A 35 4.92 6.34 -1.80
C ASN A 35 5.78 7.46 -2.40
N ALA A 36 6.28 7.32 -3.62
CA ALA A 36 7.21 8.24 -4.26
C ALA A 36 6.69 9.69 -4.33
N LEU A 37 5.39 9.90 -4.56
CA LEU A 37 4.81 11.24 -4.64
C LEU A 37 4.83 11.99 -3.30
N GLY A 38 4.91 11.29 -2.18
CA GLY A 38 5.09 11.92 -0.87
C GLY A 38 6.37 12.74 -0.77
N VAL A 39 7.42 12.36 -1.49
CA VAL A 39 8.72 13.05 -1.52
C VAL A 39 8.79 14.06 -2.66
N ILE A 40 8.60 13.59 -3.91
CA ILE A 40 8.83 14.37 -5.14
C ILE A 40 7.59 15.11 -5.65
N GLY A 41 6.42 14.88 -5.06
CA GLY A 41 5.18 15.51 -5.47
C GLY A 41 5.25 17.04 -5.56
N PRO A 42 5.83 17.73 -4.55
CA PRO A 42 6.03 19.17 -4.60
C PRO A 42 6.84 19.64 -5.81
N ASP A 43 7.89 18.91 -6.18
CA ASP A 43 8.81 19.26 -7.25
C ASP A 43 8.14 19.07 -8.62
N ILE A 44 7.40 17.97 -8.81
CA ILE A 44 6.58 17.74 -10.01
C ILE A 44 5.47 18.80 -10.13
N ALA A 45 4.79 19.12 -9.01
CA ALA A 45 3.72 20.11 -9.00
C ALA A 45 4.25 21.51 -9.34
N GLN A 46 5.43 21.85 -8.88
CA GLN A 46 6.08 23.13 -9.21
C GLN A 46 6.50 23.20 -10.68
N GLU A 47 7.17 22.15 -11.20
CA GLU A 47 7.67 22.11 -12.57
C GLU A 47 6.54 22.14 -13.60
N LEU A 48 5.45 21.40 -13.36
CA LEU A 48 4.33 21.25 -14.29
C LEU A 48 3.11 22.10 -13.89
N SER A 49 3.27 23.02 -12.95
CA SER A 49 2.20 23.90 -12.45
C SER A 49 0.91 23.16 -12.07
N LEU A 50 1.06 22.01 -11.42
CA LEU A 50 -0.08 21.17 -11.03
C LEU A 50 -0.80 21.77 -9.82
N SER A 51 -2.14 21.71 -9.84
CA SER A 51 -2.97 22.02 -8.66
C SER A 51 -2.91 20.87 -7.65
N ALA A 52 -3.38 21.08 -6.40
CA ALA A 52 -3.47 20.03 -5.40
C ALA A 52 -4.46 18.93 -5.82
N THR A 53 -5.57 19.31 -6.49
CA THR A 53 -6.49 18.35 -7.08
C THR A 53 -5.79 17.46 -8.12
N ALA A 54 -4.98 18.06 -8.99
CA ALA A 54 -4.22 17.31 -9.99
C ALA A 54 -3.20 16.36 -9.33
N LEU A 55 -2.49 16.82 -8.30
CA LEU A 55 -1.55 15.99 -7.55
C LEU A 55 -2.27 14.86 -6.77
N GLY A 56 -3.41 15.15 -6.15
CA GLY A 56 -4.28 14.18 -5.49
C GLY A 56 -4.79 13.12 -6.46
N LEU A 57 -5.28 13.51 -7.64
CA LEU A 57 -5.69 12.60 -8.71
C LEU A 57 -4.53 11.77 -9.24
N LEU A 58 -3.36 12.40 -9.47
CA LEU A 58 -2.16 11.71 -9.92
C LEU A 58 -1.75 10.58 -8.97
N SER A 59 -1.87 10.80 -7.67
CA SER A 59 -1.62 9.78 -6.66
C SER A 59 -2.75 8.75 -6.58
N SER A 60 -3.99 9.20 -6.50
CA SER A 60 -5.16 8.37 -6.24
C SER A 60 -5.51 7.42 -7.39
N LEU A 61 -5.31 7.82 -8.65
CA LEU A 61 -5.64 6.99 -9.83
C LEU A 61 -4.80 5.71 -9.91
N PHE A 62 -3.60 5.70 -9.34
CA PHE A 62 -2.83 4.47 -9.15
C PHE A 62 -3.61 3.45 -8.30
N PHE A 63 -4.22 3.90 -7.20
CA PHE A 63 -5.00 3.03 -6.31
C PHE A 63 -6.34 2.63 -6.93
N LEU A 64 -6.99 3.53 -7.69
CA LEU A 64 -8.19 3.18 -8.43
C LEU A 64 -7.92 2.08 -9.46
N ALA A 65 -6.80 2.15 -10.18
CA ALA A 65 -6.37 1.11 -11.11
C ALA A 65 -6.24 -0.25 -10.42
N PHE A 66 -5.72 -0.28 -9.18
CA PHE A 66 -5.71 -1.49 -8.36
C PHE A 66 -7.11 -2.02 -8.06
N VAL A 67 -8.03 -1.14 -7.64
CA VAL A 67 -9.42 -1.54 -7.33
C VAL A 67 -10.09 -2.20 -8.53
N VAL A 68 -10.01 -1.54 -9.67
CA VAL A 68 -10.67 -2.00 -10.91
C VAL A 68 -10.11 -3.34 -11.41
N THR A 69 -8.81 -3.57 -11.21
CA THR A 69 -8.15 -4.78 -11.71
C THR A 69 -8.26 -5.99 -10.79
N GLN A 70 -8.62 -5.86 -9.52
CA GLN A 70 -8.56 -6.99 -8.56
C GLN A 70 -9.35 -8.22 -9.00
N ILE A 71 -10.59 -8.04 -9.45
CA ILE A 71 -11.44 -9.16 -9.89
C ILE A 71 -10.96 -9.72 -11.25
N PRO A 72 -10.77 -8.91 -12.31
CA PRO A 72 -10.22 -9.38 -13.58
C PRO A 72 -8.86 -10.07 -13.44
N LEU A 73 -8.01 -9.59 -12.54
CA LEU A 73 -6.68 -10.14 -12.29
C LEU A 73 -6.75 -11.57 -11.74
N GLY A 74 -7.63 -11.83 -10.77
CA GLY A 74 -7.82 -13.19 -10.24
C GLY A 74 -8.17 -14.17 -11.36
N ILE A 75 -9.13 -13.82 -12.22
CA ILE A 75 -9.54 -14.64 -13.35
C ILE A 75 -8.42 -14.81 -14.37
N ALA A 76 -7.67 -13.75 -14.65
CA ALA A 76 -6.52 -13.82 -15.56
C ALA A 76 -5.43 -14.77 -15.03
N ILE A 77 -5.15 -14.72 -13.72
CA ILE A 77 -4.18 -15.63 -13.05
C ILE A 77 -4.63 -17.09 -13.18
N ASP A 78 -5.92 -17.36 -12.96
CA ASP A 78 -6.45 -18.72 -13.06
C ASP A 78 -6.44 -19.25 -14.50
N ARG A 79 -6.75 -18.39 -15.49
CA ARG A 79 -6.84 -18.77 -16.89
C ARG A 79 -5.50 -18.85 -17.60
N PHE A 80 -4.62 -17.87 -17.41
CA PHE A 80 -3.37 -17.71 -18.14
C PHE A 80 -2.13 -18.13 -17.36
N GLY A 81 -2.27 -18.27 -16.06
CA GLY A 81 -1.20 -18.54 -15.10
C GLY A 81 -0.58 -17.28 -14.50
N PRO A 82 -0.11 -17.36 -13.25
CA PRO A 82 0.39 -16.21 -12.50
C PRO A 82 1.66 -15.58 -13.10
N LYS A 83 2.58 -16.39 -13.65
CA LYS A 83 3.81 -15.88 -14.24
C LYS A 83 3.55 -15.02 -15.48
N LYS A 84 2.72 -15.51 -16.41
CA LYS A 84 2.38 -14.78 -17.64
C LYS A 84 1.67 -13.47 -17.32
N VAL A 85 0.69 -13.51 -16.42
CA VAL A 85 -0.05 -12.32 -15.99
C VAL A 85 0.87 -11.30 -15.32
N MET A 86 1.78 -11.75 -14.45
CA MET A 86 2.76 -10.89 -13.82
C MET A 86 3.72 -10.25 -14.83
N LEU A 87 4.22 -11.00 -15.82
CA LEU A 87 5.10 -10.47 -16.87
C LEU A 87 4.38 -9.45 -17.75
N GLY A 88 3.10 -9.70 -18.10
CA GLY A 88 2.25 -8.69 -18.73
C GLY A 88 2.11 -7.43 -17.89
N GLY A 89 1.93 -7.60 -16.57
CA GLY A 89 1.91 -6.50 -15.62
C GLY A 89 3.23 -5.73 -15.55
N VAL A 90 4.38 -6.43 -15.59
CA VAL A 90 5.72 -5.79 -15.66
C VAL A 90 5.86 -4.93 -16.91
N THR A 91 5.46 -5.46 -18.07
CA THR A 91 5.52 -4.70 -19.33
C THR A 91 4.68 -3.43 -19.24
N LEU A 92 3.45 -3.55 -18.75
CA LEU A 92 2.54 -2.41 -18.61
C LEU A 92 3.03 -1.40 -17.57
N ALA A 93 3.56 -1.87 -16.42
CA ALA A 93 4.09 -1.01 -15.39
C ALA A 93 5.33 -0.26 -15.88
N ALA A 94 6.29 -0.96 -16.49
CA ALA A 94 7.51 -0.34 -17.03
C ALA A 94 7.19 0.71 -18.10
N ALA A 95 6.27 0.39 -19.04
CA ALA A 95 5.78 1.36 -20.02
C ALA A 95 5.12 2.56 -19.35
N GLY A 96 4.28 2.34 -18.33
CA GLY A 96 3.64 3.41 -17.57
C GLY A 96 4.63 4.30 -16.82
N ILE A 97 5.68 3.72 -16.20
CA ILE A 97 6.75 4.47 -15.54
C ILE A 97 7.54 5.29 -16.56
N PHE A 98 7.83 4.72 -17.72
CA PHE A 98 8.52 5.43 -18.81
C PHE A 98 7.69 6.60 -19.33
N VAL A 99 6.39 6.40 -19.60
CA VAL A 99 5.45 7.44 -20.00
C VAL A 99 5.38 8.55 -18.95
N PHE A 100 5.32 8.18 -17.66
CA PHE A 100 5.34 9.13 -16.55
C PHE A 100 6.62 9.96 -16.54
N ALA A 101 7.78 9.33 -16.70
CA ALA A 101 9.08 10.00 -16.67
C ALA A 101 9.25 11.02 -17.81
N LEU A 102 8.68 10.74 -18.98
CA LEU A 102 8.77 11.62 -20.16
C LEU A 102 7.59 12.56 -20.32
N ALA A 103 6.68 12.63 -19.33
CA ALA A 103 5.46 13.39 -19.44
C ALA A 103 5.74 14.90 -19.59
N PRO A 104 5.20 15.55 -20.64
CA PRO A 104 5.31 16.99 -20.84
C PRO A 104 4.24 17.78 -20.04
N GLY A 105 3.20 17.09 -19.51
CA GLY A 105 2.10 17.72 -18.82
C GLY A 105 1.22 16.70 -18.06
N ARG A 106 0.18 17.23 -17.43
CA ARG A 106 -0.70 16.52 -16.48
C ARG A 106 -1.34 15.26 -17.08
N GLU A 107 -1.84 15.33 -18.30
CA GLU A 107 -2.61 14.26 -18.93
C GLU A 107 -1.74 13.01 -19.15
N VAL A 108 -0.51 13.22 -19.61
CA VAL A 108 0.46 12.13 -19.84
C VAL A 108 0.95 11.56 -18.51
N LEU A 109 1.15 12.40 -17.48
CA LEU A 109 1.44 11.91 -16.11
C LEU A 109 0.32 10.98 -15.61
N ILE A 110 -0.94 11.40 -15.75
CA ILE A 110 -2.11 10.63 -15.34
C ILE A 110 -2.16 9.29 -16.11
N ALA A 111 -1.98 9.31 -17.43
CA ALA A 111 -1.94 8.09 -18.23
C ALA A 111 -0.85 7.13 -17.75
N GLY A 112 0.37 7.63 -17.53
CA GLY A 112 1.49 6.86 -16.96
C GLY A 112 1.15 6.26 -15.60
N ARG A 113 0.47 7.00 -14.72
CA ARG A 113 0.07 6.51 -13.38
C ARG A 113 -1.00 5.42 -13.46
N ILE A 114 -1.98 5.56 -14.34
CA ILE A 114 -3.00 4.51 -14.56
C ILE A 114 -2.33 3.25 -15.09
N MET A 115 -1.51 3.34 -16.13
CA MET A 115 -0.77 2.19 -16.68
C MET A 115 0.09 1.51 -15.61
N THR A 116 0.81 2.30 -14.82
CA THR A 116 1.64 1.80 -13.74
C THR A 116 0.80 1.10 -12.66
N GLY A 117 -0.33 1.67 -12.27
CA GLY A 117 -1.24 1.07 -11.30
C GLY A 117 -1.83 -0.25 -11.78
N LEU A 118 -2.29 -0.31 -13.04
CA LEU A 118 -2.80 -1.53 -13.68
C LEU A 118 -1.72 -2.63 -13.70
N GLY A 119 -0.50 -2.31 -14.10
CA GLY A 119 0.62 -3.26 -14.15
C GLY A 119 1.01 -3.78 -12.76
N CYS A 120 1.22 -2.87 -11.81
CA CYS A 120 1.64 -3.20 -10.44
C CYS A 120 0.58 -4.00 -9.65
N SER A 121 -0.68 -3.99 -10.06
CA SER A 121 -1.75 -4.76 -9.40
C SER A 121 -1.46 -6.26 -9.37
N SER A 122 -0.74 -6.77 -10.39
CA SER A 122 -0.39 -8.18 -10.52
C SER A 122 0.80 -8.62 -9.65
N PHE A 123 1.63 -7.70 -9.14
CA PHE A 123 2.92 -8.05 -8.54
C PHE A 123 2.79 -8.83 -7.25
N PHE A 124 1.94 -8.40 -6.33
CA PHE A 124 1.76 -9.11 -5.06
C PHE A 124 0.90 -10.36 -5.21
N MET A 125 -0.25 -10.24 -5.88
CA MET A 125 -1.17 -11.38 -6.05
C MET A 125 -0.56 -12.49 -6.91
N GLY A 126 0.12 -12.11 -8.01
CA GLY A 126 0.85 -13.05 -8.85
C GLY A 126 1.97 -13.76 -8.09
N ALA A 127 2.74 -13.01 -7.27
CA ALA A 127 3.79 -13.59 -6.43
C ALA A 127 3.22 -14.60 -5.42
N LEU A 128 2.12 -14.27 -4.74
CA LEU A 128 1.46 -15.21 -3.82
C LEU A 128 0.93 -16.45 -4.54
N ALA A 129 0.36 -16.29 -5.74
CA ALA A 129 -0.13 -17.41 -6.54
C ALA A 129 1.02 -18.32 -7.01
N ILE A 130 2.17 -17.76 -7.40
CA ILE A 130 3.38 -18.53 -7.72
C ILE A 130 3.86 -19.30 -6.50
N VAL A 131 3.96 -18.65 -5.34
CA VAL A 131 4.35 -19.31 -4.09
C VAL A 131 3.40 -20.44 -3.72
N ALA A 132 2.09 -20.24 -3.85
CA ALA A 132 1.08 -21.25 -3.56
C ALA A 132 1.18 -22.49 -4.47
N ARG A 133 1.63 -22.31 -5.72
CA ARG A 133 1.81 -23.40 -6.69
C ARG A 133 3.13 -24.14 -6.55
N GLU A 134 4.20 -23.43 -6.21
CA GLU A 134 5.55 -23.97 -6.25
C GLU A 134 6.10 -24.39 -4.87
N ARG A 135 5.38 -24.07 -3.78
CA ARG A 135 5.84 -24.36 -2.42
C ARG A 135 4.79 -25.11 -1.61
N PRO A 136 5.24 -26.00 -0.67
CA PRO A 136 4.33 -26.75 0.17
C PRO A 136 3.42 -25.82 1.01
N PRO A 137 2.14 -26.19 1.23
CA PRO A 137 1.18 -25.36 1.97
C PRO A 137 1.65 -24.89 3.35
N HIS A 138 2.37 -25.75 4.09
CA HIS A 138 2.88 -25.42 5.42
C HIS A 138 3.98 -24.33 5.41
N ARG A 139 4.62 -24.05 4.26
CA ARG A 139 5.62 -22.99 4.09
C ARG A 139 5.04 -21.70 3.48
N PHE A 140 3.79 -21.70 3.05
CA PHE A 140 3.17 -20.54 2.38
C PHE A 140 3.26 -19.28 3.22
N ALA A 141 2.92 -19.36 4.52
CA ALA A 141 2.97 -18.21 5.42
C ALA A 141 4.39 -17.63 5.56
N HIS A 142 5.42 -18.48 5.59
CA HIS A 142 6.82 -18.05 5.63
C HIS A 142 7.20 -17.25 4.38
N TYR A 143 6.88 -17.77 3.18
CA TYR A 143 7.19 -17.09 1.92
C TYR A 143 6.36 -15.80 1.73
N ALA A 144 5.09 -15.81 2.12
CA ALA A 144 4.27 -14.60 2.12
C ALA A 144 4.84 -13.52 3.05
N GLY A 145 5.35 -13.92 4.21
CA GLY A 145 6.05 -13.01 5.13
C GLY A 145 7.33 -12.43 4.53
N LEU A 146 8.13 -13.23 3.82
CA LEU A 146 9.32 -12.75 3.10
C LEU A 146 8.95 -11.76 1.98
N LEU A 147 7.90 -12.04 1.20
CA LEU A 147 7.40 -11.11 0.17
C LEU A 147 7.01 -9.76 0.78
N LEU A 148 6.26 -9.77 1.87
CA LEU A 148 5.84 -8.55 2.57
C LEU A 148 7.04 -7.80 3.16
N GLY A 149 7.94 -8.50 3.84
CA GLY A 149 9.10 -7.91 4.50
C GLY A 149 10.05 -7.26 3.49
N PHE A 150 10.51 -8.01 2.49
CA PHE A 150 11.39 -7.47 1.45
C PHE A 150 10.69 -6.43 0.57
N GLY A 151 9.39 -6.62 0.28
CA GLY A 151 8.60 -5.64 -0.46
C GLY A 151 8.51 -4.29 0.25
N SER A 152 8.46 -4.28 1.60
CA SER A 152 8.45 -3.04 2.38
C SER A 152 9.71 -2.19 2.21
N ILE A 153 10.84 -2.77 1.78
CA ILE A 153 12.05 -2.01 1.42
C ILE A 153 11.73 -0.98 0.33
N GLY A 154 10.82 -1.30 -0.60
CA GLY A 154 10.37 -0.36 -1.62
C GLY A 154 9.80 0.94 -1.05
N THR A 155 9.08 0.87 0.07
CA THR A 155 8.58 2.07 0.78
C THR A 155 9.73 2.93 1.30
N LEU A 156 10.78 2.31 1.85
CA LEU A 156 11.96 3.03 2.37
C LEU A 156 12.79 3.63 1.23
N VAL A 157 12.95 2.93 0.10
CA VAL A 157 13.66 3.43 -1.09
C VAL A 157 12.92 4.61 -1.73
N ALA A 158 11.61 4.71 -1.58
CA ALA A 158 10.79 5.83 -2.06
C ALA A 158 10.97 7.13 -1.24
N THR A 159 11.83 7.16 -0.24
CA THR A 159 12.06 8.28 0.67
C THR A 159 13.43 8.93 0.42
N ALA A 160 14.36 8.89 1.38
CA ALA A 160 15.68 9.49 1.23
C ALA A 160 16.44 9.02 -0.02
N PRO A 161 16.49 7.71 -0.37
CA PRO A 161 17.20 7.30 -1.59
C PRO A 161 16.62 7.94 -2.86
N LEU A 162 15.30 8.04 -2.96
CA LEU A 162 14.66 8.73 -4.09
C LEU A 162 14.99 10.22 -4.09
N ALA A 163 14.97 10.88 -2.92
CA ALA A 163 15.30 12.29 -2.80
C ALA A 163 16.74 12.57 -3.27
N GLU A 164 17.71 11.76 -2.84
CA GLU A 164 19.11 11.90 -3.24
C GLU A 164 19.31 11.71 -4.75
N VAL A 165 18.74 10.65 -5.32
CA VAL A 165 18.81 10.40 -6.77
C VAL A 165 18.12 11.54 -7.54
N THR A 166 16.98 12.01 -7.06
CA THR A 166 16.24 13.12 -7.67
C THR A 166 17.04 14.42 -7.63
N ALA A 167 17.79 14.69 -6.55
CA ALA A 167 18.65 15.86 -6.44
C ALA A 167 19.78 15.86 -7.49
N TRP A 168 20.26 14.69 -7.91
CA TRP A 168 21.36 14.55 -8.88
C TRP A 168 20.91 14.59 -10.33
N ILE A 169 19.85 13.85 -10.67
CA ILE A 169 19.44 13.63 -12.07
C ILE A 169 17.98 14.03 -12.36
N GLY A 170 17.33 14.70 -11.40
CA GLY A 170 15.93 15.06 -11.49
C GLY A 170 14.97 13.87 -11.33
N TRP A 171 13.69 14.15 -11.07
CA TRP A 171 12.68 13.11 -10.88
C TRP A 171 12.45 12.26 -12.16
N ARG A 172 12.60 12.88 -13.34
CA ARG A 172 12.49 12.15 -14.62
C ARG A 172 13.56 11.09 -14.76
N GLY A 173 14.81 11.45 -14.50
CA GLY A 173 15.96 10.52 -14.52
C GLY A 173 15.78 9.40 -13.50
N ALA A 174 15.34 9.72 -12.28
CA ALA A 174 15.05 8.73 -11.24
C ALA A 174 13.99 7.73 -11.70
N PHE A 175 12.88 8.18 -12.32
CA PHE A 175 11.84 7.28 -12.82
C PHE A 175 12.27 6.47 -14.04
N LEU A 176 13.15 6.97 -14.92
CA LEU A 176 13.74 6.16 -15.98
C LEU A 176 14.58 5.01 -15.42
N ILE A 177 15.35 5.26 -14.36
CA ILE A 177 16.06 4.20 -13.63
C ILE A 177 15.10 3.16 -13.07
N VAL A 178 13.99 3.60 -12.45
CA VAL A 178 12.96 2.69 -11.92
C VAL A 178 12.32 1.86 -13.03
N ALA A 179 12.07 2.45 -14.20
CA ALA A 179 11.56 1.71 -15.36
C ALA A 179 12.56 0.62 -15.81
N ALA A 180 13.84 0.96 -15.93
CA ALA A 180 14.89 0.01 -16.29
C ALA A 180 15.03 -1.13 -15.25
N ILE A 181 15.04 -0.78 -13.96
CA ILE A 181 15.06 -1.76 -12.85
C ILE A 181 13.83 -2.67 -12.92
N THR A 182 12.64 -2.13 -13.21
CA THR A 182 11.40 -2.91 -13.33
C THR A 182 11.49 -3.94 -14.46
N VAL A 183 12.04 -3.55 -15.61
CA VAL A 183 12.30 -4.46 -16.74
C VAL A 183 13.32 -5.54 -16.33
N LEU A 184 14.44 -5.15 -15.72
CA LEU A 184 15.47 -6.09 -15.26
C LEU A 184 14.91 -7.13 -14.30
N ILE A 185 14.13 -6.71 -13.29
CA ILE A 185 13.48 -7.63 -12.36
C ILE A 185 12.49 -8.53 -13.11
N GLY A 186 11.75 -7.99 -14.07
CA GLY A 186 10.86 -8.77 -14.94
C GLY A 186 11.60 -9.87 -15.70
N LEU A 187 12.79 -9.58 -16.24
CA LEU A 187 13.66 -10.58 -16.86
C LEU A 187 14.12 -11.65 -15.86
N LEU A 188 14.47 -11.26 -14.64
CA LEU A 188 14.82 -12.21 -13.57
C LEU A 188 13.63 -13.13 -13.24
N VAL A 189 12.40 -12.61 -13.21
CA VAL A 189 11.19 -13.42 -13.04
C VAL A 189 10.96 -14.33 -14.25
N ALA A 190 11.18 -13.83 -15.47
CA ALA A 190 11.02 -14.62 -16.69
C ALA A 190 11.95 -15.83 -16.72
N TRP A 191 13.18 -15.69 -16.25
CA TRP A 191 14.19 -16.77 -16.25
C TRP A 191 14.15 -17.61 -14.97
N GLY A 192 13.98 -16.99 -13.80
CA GLY A 192 14.14 -17.64 -12.50
C GLY A 192 12.88 -18.32 -11.96
N VAL A 193 11.70 -17.94 -12.45
CA VAL A 193 10.43 -18.54 -12.00
C VAL A 193 9.99 -19.63 -12.99
N PRO A 194 9.54 -20.81 -12.51
CA PRO A 194 9.05 -21.89 -13.36
C PRO A 194 7.92 -21.43 -14.30
N ALA A 195 7.81 -22.09 -15.45
CA ALA A 195 6.71 -21.82 -16.39
C ALA A 195 5.36 -22.19 -15.78
N ASP A 196 4.32 -21.47 -16.19
CA ASP A 196 2.96 -21.78 -15.77
C ASP A 196 2.55 -23.18 -16.26
N ARG A 197 2.05 -24.01 -15.34
CA ARG A 197 1.48 -25.31 -15.67
C ARG A 197 0.04 -25.11 -16.12
N PRO A 198 -0.45 -25.92 -17.09
CA PRO A 198 -1.87 -25.89 -17.44
C PRO A 198 -2.72 -26.06 -16.19
N SER A 199 -3.71 -25.21 -15.99
CA SER A 199 -4.67 -25.37 -14.91
C SER A 199 -5.55 -26.58 -15.23
N ALA A 200 -5.51 -27.61 -14.39
CA ALA A 200 -6.30 -28.84 -14.56
C ALA A 200 -7.79 -28.65 -14.19
N GLY A 201 -8.20 -27.45 -13.80
CA GLY A 201 -9.57 -27.17 -13.35
C GLY A 201 -10.28 -26.14 -14.24
N HIS A 202 -11.57 -26.29 -14.36
CA HIS A 202 -12.44 -25.23 -14.87
C HIS A 202 -12.35 -24.07 -13.88
N GLY A 203 -11.75 -22.95 -14.31
CA GLY A 203 -11.69 -21.74 -13.48
C GLY A 203 -13.09 -21.36 -12.99
N GLU A 204 -13.14 -20.73 -11.83
CA GLU A 204 -14.40 -20.25 -11.27
C GLU A 204 -15.14 -19.38 -12.29
N SER A 205 -16.44 -19.63 -12.50
CA SER A 205 -17.23 -18.80 -13.40
C SER A 205 -17.44 -17.41 -12.80
N TRP A 206 -17.64 -16.40 -13.66
CA TRP A 206 -17.96 -15.04 -13.19
C TRP A 206 -19.16 -15.01 -12.23
N ALA A 207 -20.18 -15.83 -12.50
CA ALA A 207 -21.36 -15.93 -11.65
C ALA A 207 -21.02 -16.46 -10.24
N GLN A 208 -20.14 -17.45 -10.14
CA GLN A 208 -19.66 -18.01 -8.88
C GLN A 208 -18.79 -17.01 -8.10
N ALA A 209 -17.91 -16.31 -8.81
CA ALA A 209 -17.08 -15.24 -8.22
C ALA A 209 -17.97 -14.14 -7.64
N ILE A 210 -18.96 -13.64 -8.40
CA ILE A 210 -19.91 -12.62 -7.93
C ILE A 210 -20.76 -13.12 -6.74
N ALA A 211 -21.24 -14.36 -6.81
CA ALA A 211 -22.02 -14.95 -5.73
C ALA A 211 -21.21 -15.01 -4.43
N GLY A 212 -19.95 -15.42 -4.50
CA GLY A 212 -19.08 -15.48 -3.33
C GLY A 212 -18.70 -14.10 -2.78
N VAL A 213 -18.52 -13.10 -3.64
CA VAL A 213 -18.38 -11.70 -3.22
C VAL A 213 -19.63 -11.24 -2.47
N ARG A 214 -20.82 -11.47 -3.03
CA ARG A 214 -22.10 -11.12 -2.38
C ARG A 214 -22.27 -11.80 -1.02
N GLU A 215 -21.85 -13.05 -0.90
CA GLU A 215 -21.89 -13.77 0.36
C GLU A 215 -20.93 -13.16 1.39
N ALA A 216 -19.71 -12.81 1.01
CA ALA A 216 -18.73 -12.17 1.89
C ALA A 216 -19.21 -10.79 2.37
N LEU A 217 -19.82 -9.98 1.48
CA LEU A 217 -20.39 -8.67 1.82
C LEU A 217 -21.55 -8.75 2.84
N ARG A 218 -22.21 -9.90 2.93
CA ARG A 218 -23.32 -10.15 3.85
C ARG A 218 -22.89 -10.72 5.20
N GLN A 219 -21.60 -10.99 5.38
CA GLN A 219 -21.11 -11.51 6.67
C GLN A 219 -21.36 -10.48 7.79
N PRO A 220 -21.89 -10.91 8.92
CA PRO A 220 -22.07 -10.02 10.08
C PRO A 220 -20.72 -9.41 10.51
N GLY A 221 -20.67 -8.10 10.73
CA GLY A 221 -19.46 -7.38 11.11
C GLY A 221 -18.53 -7.01 9.95
N PHE A 222 -18.82 -7.41 8.71
CA PHE A 222 -17.99 -7.08 7.53
C PHE A 222 -17.86 -5.56 7.34
N TRP A 223 -18.97 -4.83 7.26
CA TRP A 223 -18.96 -3.40 6.92
C TRP A 223 -18.23 -2.52 7.93
N PRO A 224 -18.46 -2.66 9.25
CA PRO A 224 -17.67 -1.91 10.23
C PRO A 224 -16.16 -2.16 10.09
N LEU A 225 -15.77 -3.41 9.89
CA LEU A 225 -14.37 -3.76 9.75
C LEU A 225 -13.77 -3.29 8.42
N PHE A 226 -14.50 -3.42 7.32
CA PHE A 226 -14.12 -2.93 5.99
C PHE A 226 -13.86 -1.42 6.01
N LEU A 227 -14.79 -0.64 6.57
CA LEU A 227 -14.66 0.81 6.67
C LEU A 227 -13.48 1.20 7.57
N MET A 228 -13.29 0.51 8.68
CA MET A 228 -12.17 0.75 9.60
C MET A 228 -10.83 0.47 8.93
N HIS A 229 -10.75 -0.63 8.15
CA HIS A 229 -9.54 -0.99 7.40
C HIS A 229 -9.25 0.04 6.29
N ALA A 230 -10.28 0.45 5.54
CA ALA A 230 -10.17 1.46 4.50
C ALA A 230 -9.67 2.80 5.07
N ALA A 231 -10.27 3.29 6.16
CA ALA A 231 -9.90 4.57 6.78
C ALA A 231 -8.50 4.56 7.39
N GLY A 232 -8.11 3.48 8.08
CA GLY A 232 -6.82 3.38 8.74
C GLY A 232 -5.65 3.47 7.76
N TYR A 233 -5.63 2.64 6.73
CA TYR A 233 -4.54 2.67 5.74
C TYR A 233 -4.58 3.94 4.89
N SER A 234 -5.76 4.45 4.53
CA SER A 234 -5.87 5.67 3.73
C SER A 234 -5.31 6.89 4.46
N ALA A 235 -5.41 6.95 5.80
CA ALA A 235 -4.78 8.00 6.59
C ALA A 235 -3.25 8.00 6.39
N PHE A 236 -2.60 6.83 6.50
CA PHE A 236 -1.15 6.72 6.27
C PHE A 236 -0.76 7.08 4.83
N ALA A 237 -1.41 6.45 3.86
CA ALA A 237 -1.08 6.65 2.45
C ALA A 237 -1.35 8.10 2.00
N THR A 238 -2.33 8.79 2.58
CA THR A 238 -2.64 10.18 2.26
C THR A 238 -1.67 11.14 2.94
N VAL A 239 -1.32 10.92 4.21
CA VAL A 239 -0.36 11.79 4.90
C VAL A 239 1.05 11.52 4.37
N VAL A 240 1.61 10.34 4.59
CA VAL A 240 3.03 10.05 4.27
C VAL A 240 3.25 9.87 2.78
N GLY A 241 2.31 9.23 2.07
CA GLY A 241 2.43 8.96 0.63
C GLY A 241 2.10 10.14 -0.28
N LEU A 242 1.53 11.24 0.25
CA LEU A 242 1.15 12.38 -0.58
C LEU A 242 1.43 13.75 0.07
N TRP A 243 0.86 14.05 1.26
CA TRP A 243 0.82 15.41 1.78
C TRP A 243 1.95 15.78 2.74
N ALA A 244 2.67 14.83 3.32
CA ALA A 244 3.75 15.15 4.27
C ALA A 244 4.90 15.91 3.59
N GLY A 245 5.27 15.58 2.35
CA GLY A 245 6.28 16.34 1.61
C GLY A 245 5.87 17.80 1.35
N PRO A 246 4.71 18.07 0.75
CA PRO A 246 4.17 19.42 0.62
C PRO A 246 4.07 20.14 1.97
N TRP A 247 3.56 19.52 3.01
CA TRP A 247 3.43 20.07 4.36
C TRP A 247 4.77 20.52 4.96
N LEU A 248 5.78 19.64 4.85
CA LEU A 248 7.14 19.94 5.32
C LEU A 248 7.80 21.06 4.54
N ARG A 249 7.56 21.14 3.22
CA ARG A 249 8.07 22.23 2.36
C ARG A 249 7.38 23.56 2.66
N ASP A 250 6.04 23.57 2.63
CA ASP A 250 5.26 24.79 2.60
C ASP A 250 5.23 25.50 3.96
N LEU A 251 5.22 24.73 5.08
CA LEU A 251 5.13 25.31 6.42
C LEU A 251 6.48 25.38 7.14
N TYR A 252 7.43 24.52 6.82
CA TYR A 252 8.70 24.44 7.55
C TYR A 252 9.93 24.69 6.67
N GLY A 253 9.76 24.90 5.37
CA GLY A 253 10.86 25.25 4.46
C GLY A 253 11.85 24.11 4.18
N HIS A 254 11.50 22.86 4.48
CA HIS A 254 12.39 21.72 4.22
C HIS A 254 12.58 21.48 2.72
N ASP A 255 13.83 21.37 2.29
CA ASP A 255 14.20 21.01 0.93
C ASP A 255 13.89 19.53 0.60
N LEU A 256 14.17 19.12 -0.62
CA LEU A 256 13.89 17.77 -1.11
C LEU A 256 14.59 16.68 -0.27
N GLN A 257 15.87 16.89 0.05
CA GLN A 257 16.69 15.91 0.78
C GLN A 257 16.22 15.78 2.23
N ALA A 258 16.01 16.91 2.92
CA ALA A 258 15.48 16.91 4.29
C ALA A 258 14.11 16.21 4.37
N ARG A 259 13.19 16.49 3.42
CA ARG A 259 11.91 15.78 3.33
C ARG A 259 12.10 14.27 3.16
N GLY A 260 13.02 13.86 2.28
CA GLY A 260 13.36 12.46 2.08
C GLY A 260 13.80 11.76 3.37
N TRP A 261 14.72 12.36 4.13
CA TRP A 261 15.22 11.82 5.39
C TRP A 261 14.15 11.79 6.49
N ILE A 262 13.31 12.82 6.61
CA ILE A 262 12.20 12.86 7.56
C ILE A 262 11.20 11.73 7.25
N LEU A 263 10.83 11.57 5.97
CA LEU A 263 9.90 10.51 5.55
C LEU A 263 10.50 9.12 5.68
N LEU A 264 11.83 8.98 5.54
CA LEU A 264 12.53 7.73 5.84
C LEU A 264 12.38 7.38 7.32
N ALA A 265 12.63 8.32 8.22
CA ALA A 265 12.49 8.11 9.66
C ALA A 265 11.06 7.72 10.04
N ALA A 266 10.06 8.42 9.49
CA ALA A 266 8.64 8.13 9.71
C ALA A 266 8.24 6.73 9.19
N SER A 267 8.70 6.36 7.98
CA SER A 267 8.42 5.06 7.37
C SER A 267 9.15 3.92 8.10
N LEU A 268 10.37 4.14 8.55
CA LEU A 268 11.12 3.17 9.34
C LEU A 268 10.46 2.93 10.70
N ALA A 269 10.03 4.01 11.36
CA ALA A 269 9.27 3.93 12.60
C ALA A 269 7.98 3.13 12.43
N GLN A 270 7.26 3.33 11.32
CA GLN A 270 6.08 2.53 10.98
C GLN A 270 6.42 1.04 10.81
N VAL A 271 7.47 0.71 10.05
CA VAL A 271 7.87 -0.69 9.82
C VAL A 271 8.21 -1.39 11.15
N VAL A 272 8.94 -0.72 12.04
CA VAL A 272 9.24 -1.25 13.38
C VAL A 272 7.95 -1.39 14.21
N ALA A 273 7.08 -0.40 14.14
CA ALA A 273 5.81 -0.41 14.86
C ALA A 273 4.86 -1.53 14.39
N LEU A 274 4.86 -1.89 13.10
CA LEU A 274 4.08 -3.05 12.60
C LEU A 274 4.42 -4.34 13.35
N MET A 275 5.69 -4.56 13.67
CA MET A 275 6.13 -5.74 14.46
C MET A 275 5.73 -5.62 15.92
N ALA A 276 5.83 -4.41 16.49
CA ALA A 276 5.46 -4.13 17.87
C ALA A 276 3.95 -4.29 18.10
N TRP A 277 3.12 -3.78 17.19
CA TRP A 277 1.66 -3.87 17.27
C TRP A 277 1.15 -5.32 17.28
N GLY A 278 1.83 -6.25 16.56
CA GLY A 278 1.49 -7.66 16.59
C GLY A 278 1.63 -8.28 18.00
N ARG A 279 2.67 -7.91 18.75
CA ARG A 279 2.86 -8.34 20.14
C ARG A 279 1.93 -7.60 21.10
N LEU A 280 1.76 -6.30 20.88
CA LEU A 280 0.91 -5.44 21.70
C LEU A 280 -0.56 -5.87 21.63
N GLN A 281 -1.04 -6.36 20.48
CA GLN A 281 -2.39 -6.88 20.30
C GLN A 281 -2.69 -8.02 21.28
N VAL A 282 -1.74 -8.91 21.52
CA VAL A 282 -1.90 -10.01 22.48
C VAL A 282 -1.94 -9.43 23.91
N ALA A 283 -1.05 -8.52 24.25
CA ALA A 283 -1.00 -7.88 25.58
C ALA A 283 -2.25 -7.02 25.88
N LEU A 284 -2.83 -6.40 24.85
CA LEU A 284 -4.06 -5.60 24.97
C LEU A 284 -5.33 -6.46 25.04
N GLY A 285 -5.24 -7.78 24.89
CA GLY A 285 -6.34 -8.72 25.05
C GLY A 285 -7.26 -8.85 23.82
N GLY A 286 -6.77 -8.55 22.62
CA GLY A 286 -7.48 -8.89 21.38
C GLY A 286 -7.41 -7.86 20.26
N TYR A 287 -8.12 -8.17 19.18
CA TYR A 287 -8.15 -7.36 17.95
C TYR A 287 -8.88 -6.02 18.15
N VAL A 288 -10.09 -6.08 18.70
CA VAL A 288 -11.00 -4.92 18.80
C VAL A 288 -10.40 -3.81 19.64
N ARG A 289 -9.85 -4.15 20.82
CA ARG A 289 -9.22 -3.18 21.71
C ARG A 289 -8.00 -2.52 21.08
N SER A 290 -7.16 -3.31 20.42
CA SER A 290 -5.95 -2.82 19.74
C SER A 290 -6.29 -1.86 18.60
N ILE A 291 -7.29 -2.20 17.77
CA ILE A 291 -7.77 -1.35 16.68
C ILE A 291 -8.31 -0.02 17.22
N ARG A 292 -9.12 -0.07 18.29
CA ARG A 292 -9.68 1.17 18.89
C ARG A 292 -8.60 2.07 19.45
N ILE A 293 -7.61 1.52 20.16
CA ILE A 293 -6.50 2.30 20.72
C ILE A 293 -5.67 2.90 19.60
N GLY A 294 -5.24 2.10 18.59
CA GLY A 294 -4.45 2.59 17.47
C GLY A 294 -5.16 3.67 16.66
N ALA A 295 -6.45 3.49 16.39
CA ALA A 295 -7.26 4.48 15.71
C ALA A 295 -7.42 5.77 16.52
N ALA A 296 -7.68 5.68 17.82
CA ALA A 296 -7.78 6.84 18.69
C ALA A 296 -6.46 7.63 18.75
N MET A 297 -5.32 6.94 18.85
CA MET A 297 -3.99 7.58 18.80
C MET A 297 -3.75 8.26 17.44
N THR A 298 -4.16 7.62 16.34
CA THR A 298 -4.04 8.19 15.00
C THR A 298 -4.90 9.44 14.85
N ILE A 299 -6.16 9.39 15.31
CA ILE A 299 -7.06 10.57 15.33
C ILE A 299 -6.47 11.69 16.18
N ALA A 300 -5.98 11.38 17.38
CA ALA A 300 -5.35 12.37 18.25
C ALA A 300 -4.13 13.03 17.56
N SER A 301 -3.28 12.26 16.88
CA SER A 301 -2.14 12.80 16.14
C SER A 301 -2.58 13.73 14.99
N LEU A 302 -3.65 13.39 14.26
CA LEU A 302 -4.21 14.22 13.21
C LEU A 302 -4.83 15.52 13.76
N LEU A 303 -5.51 15.45 14.89
CA LEU A 303 -6.09 16.63 15.56
C LEU A 303 -4.99 17.55 16.11
N VAL A 304 -3.92 17.01 16.68
CA VAL A 304 -2.74 17.79 17.10
C VAL A 304 -2.13 18.48 15.88
N ALA A 305 -1.95 17.77 14.75
CA ALA A 305 -1.44 18.38 13.52
C ALA A 305 -2.35 19.49 12.97
N ALA A 306 -3.66 19.39 13.18
CA ALA A 306 -4.63 20.37 12.72
C ALA A 306 -4.70 21.63 13.59
N PHE A 307 -4.64 21.49 14.91
CA PHE A 307 -4.99 22.59 15.82
C PHE A 307 -3.80 23.17 16.60
N VAL A 308 -2.72 22.41 16.75
CA VAL A 308 -1.57 22.85 17.55
C VAL A 308 -0.51 23.49 16.64
N PRO A 309 -0.13 24.74 16.86
CA PRO A 309 0.98 25.34 16.12
C PRO A 309 2.28 24.68 16.55
N LEU A 310 2.89 23.90 15.65
CA LEU A 310 4.08 23.13 15.89
C LEU A 310 5.32 23.81 15.32
N GLY A 311 6.40 23.79 16.10
CA GLY A 311 7.72 24.09 15.52
C GLY A 311 8.23 22.92 14.68
N PRO A 312 9.28 23.13 13.83
CA PRO A 312 9.76 22.10 12.88
C PRO A 312 10.07 20.75 13.53
N VAL A 313 10.76 20.74 14.67
CA VAL A 313 11.14 19.51 15.39
C VAL A 313 9.92 18.78 15.94
N ALA A 314 8.96 19.52 16.50
CA ALA A 314 7.72 18.93 17.02
C ALA A 314 6.85 18.35 15.89
N ALA A 315 6.83 18.97 14.73
CA ALA A 315 6.14 18.47 13.54
C ALA A 315 6.72 17.14 13.04
N ILE A 316 8.06 17.01 13.01
CA ILE A 316 8.75 15.76 12.69
C ILE A 316 8.41 14.68 13.73
N GLY A 317 8.48 15.01 15.01
CA GLY A 317 8.12 14.11 16.10
C GLY A 317 6.68 13.62 15.99
N LEU A 318 5.74 14.52 15.68
CA LEU A 318 4.33 14.17 15.46
C LEU A 318 4.14 13.25 14.26
N LEU A 319 4.84 13.48 13.15
CA LEU A 319 4.79 12.61 11.98
C LEU A 319 5.27 11.18 12.29
N ILE A 320 6.31 11.04 13.11
CA ILE A 320 6.77 9.74 13.60
C ILE A 320 5.73 9.09 14.50
N VAL A 321 5.16 9.82 15.47
CA VAL A 321 4.09 9.32 16.35
C VAL A 321 2.86 8.89 15.55
N PHE A 322 2.45 9.68 14.57
CA PHE A 322 1.39 9.33 13.64
C PHE A 322 1.69 8.01 12.92
N SER A 323 2.90 7.87 12.36
CA SER A 323 3.31 6.67 11.61
C SER A 323 3.33 5.41 12.49
N VAL A 324 3.74 5.54 13.76
CA VAL A 324 3.69 4.47 14.76
C VAL A 324 2.24 4.14 15.13
N SER A 325 1.40 5.15 15.33
CA SER A 325 0.01 4.95 15.75
C SER A 325 -0.81 4.22 14.69
N VAL A 326 -0.64 4.56 13.40
CA VAL A 326 -1.40 3.97 12.28
C VAL A 326 -0.95 2.55 11.92
N ALA A 327 0.17 2.09 12.46
CA ALA A 327 0.73 0.75 12.22
C ALA A 327 -0.12 -0.40 12.78
N TYR A 328 -1.23 -0.13 13.46
CA TYR A 328 -2.23 -1.14 13.87
C TYR A 328 -2.99 -1.74 12.68
N THR A 329 -2.96 -1.14 11.49
CA THR A 329 -3.81 -1.51 10.34
C THR A 329 -3.73 -2.99 9.92
N PRO A 330 -2.63 -3.74 10.01
CA PRO A 330 -2.63 -5.18 9.75
C PRO A 330 -3.47 -5.99 10.74
N ILE A 331 -3.71 -5.46 11.95
CA ILE A 331 -4.59 -6.12 12.93
C ILE A 331 -6.03 -6.16 12.41
N THR A 332 -6.47 -5.15 11.63
CA THR A 332 -7.79 -5.17 11.00
C THR A 332 -7.91 -6.29 9.95
N THR A 333 -6.82 -6.59 9.21
CA THR A 333 -6.79 -7.74 8.28
C THR A 333 -6.83 -9.07 9.05
N ALA A 334 -6.09 -9.18 10.15
CA ALA A 334 -6.11 -10.37 11.00
C ALA A 334 -7.50 -10.59 11.62
N HIS A 335 -8.16 -9.52 12.07
CA HIS A 335 -9.54 -9.58 12.55
C HIS A 335 -10.50 -10.00 11.42
N GLY A 336 -10.33 -9.48 10.20
CA GLY A 336 -11.10 -9.89 9.03
C GLY A 336 -10.96 -11.39 8.75
N ARG A 337 -9.74 -11.91 8.82
CA ARG A 337 -9.51 -13.36 8.67
C ARG A 337 -10.26 -14.18 9.73
N ALA A 338 -10.32 -13.71 10.97
CA ALA A 338 -11.04 -14.38 12.05
C ALA A 338 -12.57 -14.27 11.89
N LEU A 339 -13.07 -13.29 11.13
CA LEU A 339 -14.48 -13.08 10.88
C LEU A 339 -15.04 -14.04 9.81
N PHE A 340 -14.24 -14.35 8.78
CA PHE A 340 -14.70 -15.15 7.66
C PHE A 340 -14.55 -16.65 7.91
N PRO A 341 -15.57 -17.46 7.52
CA PRO A 341 -15.39 -18.91 7.40
C PRO A 341 -14.26 -19.25 6.41
N ASP A 342 -13.57 -20.37 6.60
CA ASP A 342 -12.42 -20.77 5.79
C ASP A 342 -12.67 -20.67 4.27
N ARG A 343 -13.86 -21.08 3.81
CA ARG A 343 -14.27 -21.03 2.39
C ARG A 343 -14.40 -19.61 1.82
N LEU A 344 -14.57 -18.59 2.66
CA LEU A 344 -14.71 -17.19 2.26
C LEU A 344 -13.48 -16.34 2.60
N THR A 345 -12.50 -16.88 3.33
CA THR A 345 -11.34 -16.12 3.82
C THR A 345 -10.60 -15.42 2.70
N GLY A 346 -10.32 -16.10 1.58
CA GLY A 346 -9.62 -15.50 0.44
C GLY A 346 -10.39 -14.31 -0.16
N ARG A 347 -11.70 -14.48 -0.36
CA ARG A 347 -12.59 -13.41 -0.89
C ARG A 347 -12.72 -12.25 0.11
N GLY A 348 -12.87 -12.57 1.39
CA GLY A 348 -12.94 -11.58 2.44
C GLY A 348 -11.68 -10.69 2.49
N ILE A 349 -10.50 -11.29 2.45
CA ILE A 349 -9.21 -10.56 2.43
C ILE A 349 -9.09 -9.71 1.16
N THR A 350 -9.51 -10.24 -0.01
CA THR A 350 -9.51 -9.47 -1.26
C THR A 350 -10.42 -8.25 -1.17
N LEU A 351 -11.63 -8.41 -0.62
CA LEU A 351 -12.55 -7.29 -0.40
C LEU A 351 -11.98 -6.27 0.59
N MET A 352 -11.36 -6.71 1.68
CA MET A 352 -10.67 -5.82 2.60
C MET A 352 -9.59 -5.00 1.88
N ASN A 353 -8.81 -5.63 1.02
CA ASN A 353 -7.78 -4.94 0.22
C ASN A 353 -8.40 -3.94 -0.78
N LEU A 354 -9.55 -4.26 -1.39
CA LEU A 354 -10.31 -3.30 -2.21
C LEU A 354 -10.72 -2.07 -1.39
N GLY A 355 -11.18 -2.28 -0.16
CA GLY A 355 -11.50 -1.19 0.77
C GLY A 355 -10.30 -0.30 1.04
N THR A 356 -9.14 -0.90 1.29
CA THR A 356 -7.87 -0.19 1.49
C THR A 356 -7.55 0.72 0.31
N MET A 357 -7.50 0.15 -0.91
CA MET A 357 -7.14 0.89 -2.11
C MET A 357 -8.19 1.94 -2.47
N GLY A 358 -9.48 1.59 -2.35
CA GLY A 358 -10.60 2.52 -2.57
C GLY A 358 -10.62 3.67 -1.57
N GLY A 359 -10.33 3.39 -0.29
CA GLY A 359 -10.20 4.41 0.75
C GLY A 359 -9.09 5.41 0.46
N VAL A 360 -7.93 4.95 -0.04
CA VAL A 360 -6.84 5.83 -0.47
C VAL A 360 -7.25 6.68 -1.67
N PHE A 361 -7.87 6.07 -2.69
CA PHE A 361 -8.37 6.81 -3.86
C PHE A 361 -9.31 7.95 -3.44
N VAL A 362 -10.31 7.64 -2.63
CA VAL A 362 -11.28 8.63 -2.14
C VAL A 362 -10.60 9.72 -1.32
N SER A 363 -9.76 9.34 -0.33
CA SER A 363 -9.15 10.31 0.58
C SER A 363 -8.16 11.23 -0.14
N GLN A 364 -7.34 10.72 -1.05
CA GLN A 364 -6.40 11.56 -1.80
C GLN A 364 -7.11 12.49 -2.81
N SER A 365 -8.19 12.02 -3.43
CA SER A 365 -8.99 12.84 -4.33
C SER A 365 -9.70 13.98 -3.58
N ILE A 366 -10.35 13.67 -2.45
CA ILE A 366 -11.05 14.67 -1.64
C ILE A 366 -10.07 15.66 -1.03
N THR A 367 -8.96 15.20 -0.46
CA THR A 367 -7.98 16.11 0.16
C THR A 367 -7.31 17.01 -0.85
N GLY A 368 -7.07 16.57 -2.09
CA GLY A 368 -6.61 17.41 -3.18
C GLY A 368 -7.61 18.53 -3.51
N ALA A 369 -8.89 18.19 -3.62
CA ALA A 369 -9.95 19.17 -3.87
C ALA A 369 -10.12 20.15 -2.70
N LEU A 370 -10.02 19.69 -1.45
CA LEU A 370 -10.08 20.57 -0.27
C LEU A 370 -8.94 21.59 -0.25
N MET A 371 -7.72 21.18 -0.60
CA MET A 371 -6.58 22.11 -0.67
C MET A 371 -6.77 23.16 -1.75
N ASP A 372 -7.25 22.79 -2.94
CA ASP A 372 -7.51 23.77 -4.01
C ASP A 372 -8.70 24.69 -3.69
N TRP A 373 -9.71 24.19 -2.95
CA TRP A 373 -10.82 25.01 -2.49
C TRP A 373 -10.36 26.13 -1.53
N ILE A 374 -9.39 25.86 -0.67
CA ILE A 374 -8.80 26.87 0.22
C ILE A 374 -7.87 27.80 -0.58
N GLY A 375 -7.19 27.26 -1.59
CA GLY A 375 -6.33 28.02 -2.49
C GLY A 375 -4.90 28.19 -2.00
N ARG A 376 -4.06 28.74 -2.89
CA ARG A 376 -2.64 29.01 -2.64
C ARG A 376 -2.40 30.45 -2.19
N LEU A 377 -1.34 30.65 -1.45
CA LEU A 377 -0.77 31.97 -1.18
C LEU A 377 -0.11 32.54 -2.45
N PRO A 378 0.11 33.90 -2.52
CA PRO A 378 0.77 34.54 -3.67
C PRO A 378 2.14 33.94 -4.03
N GLY A 379 2.84 33.30 -3.08
CA GLY A 379 4.11 32.59 -3.31
C GLY A 379 3.98 31.14 -3.81
N GLY A 380 2.75 30.66 -4.09
CA GLY A 380 2.50 29.32 -4.62
C GLY A 380 2.40 28.22 -3.58
N ALA A 381 2.79 28.46 -2.33
CA ALA A 381 2.63 27.55 -1.21
C ALA A 381 1.17 27.46 -0.74
N TYR A 382 0.77 26.33 -0.14
CA TYR A 382 -0.53 26.23 0.51
C TYR A 382 -0.47 26.78 1.95
N PRO A 383 -1.50 27.51 2.40
CA PRO A 383 -1.55 28.02 3.77
C PRO A 383 -1.75 26.89 4.79
N PRO A 384 -1.44 27.14 6.08
CA PRO A 384 -1.69 26.18 7.16
C PRO A 384 -3.13 25.63 7.17
N ALA A 385 -4.13 26.48 6.86
CA ALA A 385 -5.54 26.11 6.79
C ALA A 385 -5.82 24.98 5.78
N ALA A 386 -5.07 24.88 4.69
CA ALA A 386 -5.22 23.82 3.71
C ALA A 386 -4.80 22.45 4.30
N TYR A 387 -3.69 22.41 5.02
CA TYR A 387 -3.24 21.20 5.72
C TYR A 387 -4.12 20.84 6.90
N GLN A 388 -4.64 21.84 7.63
CA GLN A 388 -5.64 21.63 8.67
C GLN A 388 -6.88 20.92 8.11
N ALA A 389 -7.41 21.35 6.97
CA ALA A 389 -8.55 20.71 6.32
C ALA A 389 -8.26 19.24 5.95
N VAL A 390 -7.05 18.93 5.44
CA VAL A 390 -6.61 17.55 5.16
C VAL A 390 -6.64 16.70 6.43
N PHE A 391 -6.00 17.18 7.50
CA PHE A 391 -5.93 16.42 8.76
C PHE A 391 -7.30 16.26 9.42
N LEU A 392 -8.15 17.29 9.39
CA LEU A 392 -9.52 17.23 9.91
C LEU A 392 -10.38 16.26 9.11
N TYR A 393 -10.29 16.26 7.78
CA TYR A 393 -10.98 15.28 6.94
C TYR A 393 -10.60 13.85 7.33
N LEU A 394 -9.30 13.56 7.43
CA LEU A 394 -8.81 12.23 7.79
C LEU A 394 -9.21 11.83 9.21
N ALA A 395 -9.16 12.74 10.17
CA ALA A 395 -9.59 12.52 11.53
C ALA A 395 -11.09 12.24 11.61
N ALA A 396 -11.90 13.01 10.89
CA ALA A 396 -13.35 12.84 10.83
C ALA A 396 -13.74 11.52 10.16
N PHE A 397 -13.09 11.18 9.02
CA PHE A 397 -13.34 9.93 8.31
C PHE A 397 -12.98 8.71 9.18
N LEU A 398 -11.79 8.71 9.79
CA LEU A 398 -11.37 7.64 10.70
C LEU A 398 -12.26 7.59 11.96
N GLY A 399 -12.64 8.75 12.50
CA GLY A 399 -13.52 8.86 13.67
C GLY A 399 -14.93 8.30 13.41
N LEU A 400 -15.51 8.60 12.24
CA LEU A 400 -16.78 8.03 11.80
C LEU A 400 -16.69 6.49 11.67
N CYS A 401 -15.63 6.00 11.04
CA CYS A 401 -15.40 4.56 10.89
C CYS A 401 -15.20 3.89 12.25
N LEU A 402 -14.49 4.54 13.18
CA LEU A 402 -14.30 4.06 14.54
C LEU A 402 -15.61 4.01 15.32
N ALA A 403 -16.47 5.01 15.16
CA ALA A 403 -17.82 5.03 15.77
C ALA A 403 -18.70 3.87 15.26
N ILE A 404 -18.67 3.61 13.94
CA ILE A 404 -19.37 2.45 13.34
C ILE A 404 -18.77 1.13 13.86
N TYR A 405 -17.45 1.08 14.03
CA TYR A 405 -16.75 -0.09 14.54
C TYR A 405 -16.93 -0.31 16.06
N ALA A 406 -17.41 0.68 16.79
CA ALA A 406 -17.56 0.62 18.26
C ALA A 406 -18.50 -0.51 18.73
N GLY A 407 -19.49 -0.91 17.90
CA GLY A 407 -20.39 -2.03 18.19
C GLY A 407 -19.81 -3.43 17.93
N VAL A 408 -18.62 -3.53 17.33
CA VAL A 408 -18.02 -4.82 17.00
C VAL A 408 -17.46 -5.47 18.26
N ARG A 409 -17.72 -6.78 18.39
CA ARG A 409 -17.25 -7.60 19.51
C ARG A 409 -16.05 -8.44 19.09
N GLU A 410 -15.22 -8.81 20.07
CA GLU A 410 -14.10 -9.73 19.87
C GLU A 410 -14.61 -11.07 19.32
N PRO A 411 -13.99 -11.64 18.28
CA PRO A 411 -14.36 -12.96 17.81
C PRO A 411 -14.14 -13.98 18.92
N LYS A 412 -15.13 -14.83 19.14
CA LYS A 412 -14.98 -15.95 20.08
C LYS A 412 -14.00 -16.95 19.44
N GLY A 413 -12.75 -16.89 19.86
CA GLY A 413 -11.70 -17.80 19.36
C GLY A 413 -11.96 -19.26 19.75
N PRO A 414 -11.49 -20.22 18.94
CA PRO A 414 -11.53 -21.65 19.31
C PRO A 414 -10.69 -21.99 20.56
N HIS A 415 -9.90 -21.05 21.08
CA HIS A 415 -9.02 -21.21 22.26
C HIS A 415 -9.54 -20.46 23.51
N ALA A 416 -10.80 -20.01 23.54
CA ALA A 416 -11.42 -19.40 24.72
C ALA A 416 -12.30 -20.45 25.46
N ARG A 417 -11.79 -21.67 25.62
CA ARG A 417 -12.29 -22.67 26.57
C ARG A 417 -11.15 -23.22 27.39
#